data_5ae2685c948d89b75dfb86a48361b779
#
_entry.id   5ae2685c948d89b75dfb86a48361b779
#
_cell.length_a   1.000
_cell.length_b   1.000
_cell.length_c   1.000
_cell.angle_alpha   90.00
_cell.angle_beta   90.00
_cell.angle_gamma   90.00
#
_symmetry.space_group_name_H-M   'P 1'
#
loop_
_entity.id
_entity.type
_entity.pdbx_description
1 polymer ?
#
loop_
_entity_poly.entity_id
_entity_poly.type
_entity_poly.pdbx_seq_one_letter_code
_entity_poly.pdbx_strand_id
1 'polypeptide(L)'
;MDLDSVFLKVGDFGPYQWVYNYLLCGLASLYAAPYCLSYVFTSLDLSYRCFIPECESVDDAHFVTSWLKVAIPYDETKGLAKCERYLSVNGSDTGCTVGSFNRSVIVPCTEWIYEYPFEKNILTEFNMQCNENQWKLTLVGTLNTIARILGMPLTAFISDRFGRRYVIIFGTCLSCLFGTLRALSTTYEMFVTLEVLDAFFAAGFYNCAIVLAVELISPENRIWATLIINCMYTVGDIWIGT
;
A
#
# COMPACT_ATOMS: atom_id res chain seq x y z
N MET A 1 -17.41 2.33 41.68
CA MET A 1 -16.09 1.89 42.17
C MET A 1 -15.12 2.47 41.16
N ASP A 2 -14.30 3.41 41.59
CA ASP A 2 -13.42 4.15 40.67
C ASP A 2 -12.26 3.23 40.27
N LEU A 3 -12.08 2.97 38.99
CA LEU A 3 -11.08 2.03 38.45
C LEU A 3 -9.67 2.45 38.90
N ASP A 4 -9.43 3.75 38.94
CA ASP A 4 -8.18 4.34 39.40
C ASP A 4 -7.83 3.99 40.87
N SER A 5 -8.84 3.90 41.73
CA SER A 5 -8.65 3.48 43.14
C SER A 5 -8.28 2.01 43.27
N VAL A 6 -8.65 1.16 42.31
CA VAL A 6 -8.28 -0.26 42.28
C VAL A 6 -6.84 -0.40 41.81
N PHE A 7 -6.41 0.35 40.81
CA PHE A 7 -5.03 0.34 40.33
C PHE A 7 -4.03 0.76 41.40
N LEU A 8 -4.34 1.80 42.18
CA LEU A 8 -3.52 2.21 43.31
C LEU A 8 -3.36 1.13 44.42
N LYS A 9 -4.37 0.25 44.58
CA LYS A 9 -4.32 -0.86 45.55
C LYS A 9 -3.59 -2.10 45.05
N VAL A 10 -3.61 -2.36 43.75
CA VAL A 10 -3.00 -3.56 43.14
C VAL A 10 -1.52 -3.35 42.82
N GLY A 11 -1.02 -2.13 42.93
CA GLY A 11 0.35 -1.75 42.60
C GLY A 11 0.42 -1.11 41.22
N ASP A 12 0.72 0.17 41.24
CA ASP A 12 0.80 1.00 40.06
C ASP A 12 1.90 0.49 39.12
N PHE A 13 1.56 0.15 37.87
CA PHE A 13 2.49 -0.32 36.84
C PHE A 13 3.25 -1.62 37.18
N GLY A 14 2.52 -2.65 37.57
CA GLY A 14 3.07 -3.99 37.86
C GLY A 14 3.57 -4.71 36.59
N PRO A 15 4.26 -5.86 36.74
CA PRO A 15 4.83 -6.61 35.61
C PRO A 15 3.78 -7.03 34.56
N TYR A 16 2.52 -7.23 34.95
CA TYR A 16 1.43 -7.54 34.03
C TYR A 16 1.13 -6.38 33.07
N GLN A 17 1.00 -5.15 33.60
CA GLN A 17 0.75 -3.98 32.76
C GLN A 17 1.94 -3.65 31.87
N TRP A 18 3.15 -3.91 32.35
CA TRP A 18 4.37 -3.77 31.56
C TRP A 18 4.38 -4.73 30.37
N VAL A 19 4.17 -6.01 30.60
CA VAL A 19 4.10 -7.05 29.53
C VAL A 19 2.97 -6.75 28.56
N TYR A 20 1.79 -6.39 29.07
CA TYR A 20 0.63 -6.08 28.22
C TYR A 20 0.90 -4.88 27.31
N ASN A 21 1.43 -3.79 27.83
CA ASN A 21 1.69 -2.59 27.03
C ASN A 21 2.84 -2.74 26.07
N TYR A 22 3.98 -3.22 26.52
CA TYR A 22 5.18 -3.27 25.69
C TYR A 22 5.17 -4.45 24.74
N LEU A 23 4.73 -5.61 25.18
CA LEU A 23 4.75 -6.80 24.34
C LEU A 23 3.52 -6.88 23.43
N LEU A 24 2.32 -6.80 23.98
CA LEU A 24 1.11 -6.99 23.18
C LEU A 24 0.77 -5.72 22.37
N CYS A 25 0.64 -4.57 23.00
CA CYS A 25 0.26 -3.35 22.29
C CYS A 25 1.41 -2.78 21.45
N GLY A 26 2.66 -2.86 21.94
CA GLY A 26 3.84 -2.44 21.19
C GLY A 26 4.08 -3.27 19.94
N LEU A 27 4.01 -4.59 20.02
CA LEU A 27 4.13 -5.47 18.85
C LEU A 27 2.96 -5.28 17.88
N ALA A 28 1.73 -5.16 18.39
CA ALA A 28 0.57 -4.89 17.54
C ALA A 28 0.73 -3.57 16.76
N SER A 29 1.27 -2.54 17.40
CA SER A 29 1.54 -1.25 16.75
C SER A 29 2.67 -1.33 15.72
N LEU A 30 3.72 -2.09 16.01
CA LEU A 30 4.82 -2.35 15.08
C LEU A 30 4.33 -2.99 13.78
N TYR A 31 3.39 -3.94 13.86
CA TYR A 31 2.80 -4.59 12.68
C TYR A 31 1.67 -3.79 12.03
N ALA A 32 1.00 -2.92 12.78
CA ALA A 32 -0.06 -2.07 12.23
C ALA A 32 0.46 -1.03 11.24
N ALA A 33 1.66 -0.51 11.45
CA ALA A 33 2.29 0.48 10.58
C ALA A 33 2.51 -0.04 9.14
N PRO A 34 3.24 -1.16 8.89
CA PRO A 34 3.37 -1.76 7.58
C PRO A 34 2.03 -2.08 6.93
N TYR A 35 1.09 -2.58 7.71
CA TYR A 35 -0.24 -2.87 7.22
C TYR A 35 -0.98 -1.61 6.74
N CYS A 36 -0.89 -0.52 7.48
CA CYS A 36 -1.50 0.75 7.11
C CYS A 36 -0.90 1.37 5.84
N LEU A 37 0.38 1.14 5.56
CA LEU A 37 1.07 1.67 4.39
C LEU A 37 1.08 0.71 3.19
N SER A 38 0.63 -0.54 3.35
CA SER A 38 0.69 -1.57 2.30
C SER A 38 0.04 -1.13 0.99
N TYR A 39 -1.07 -0.37 1.04
CA TYR A 39 -1.75 0.12 -0.15
C TYR A 39 -0.89 1.07 -0.99
N VAL A 40 0.05 1.81 -0.37
CA VAL A 40 0.95 2.72 -1.08
C VAL A 40 1.88 1.93 -2.00
N PHE A 41 2.44 0.82 -1.51
CA PHE A 41 3.31 -0.05 -2.30
C PHE A 41 2.55 -0.83 -3.36
N THR A 42 1.35 -1.29 -3.06
CA THR A 42 0.51 -2.00 -4.03
C THR A 42 0.00 -1.12 -5.16
N SER A 43 -0.18 0.19 -4.92
CA SER A 43 -0.64 1.16 -5.92
C SER A 43 0.45 2.10 -6.43
N LEU A 44 1.73 1.76 -6.22
CA LEU A 44 2.86 2.56 -6.70
C LEU A 44 2.91 2.58 -8.23
N ASP A 45 3.15 3.76 -8.82
CA ASP A 45 3.44 3.89 -10.25
C ASP A 45 4.89 3.43 -10.51
N LEU A 46 5.03 2.25 -11.11
CA LEU A 46 6.34 1.70 -11.44
C LEU A 46 6.95 2.41 -12.65
N SER A 47 8.28 2.42 -12.71
CA SER A 47 8.98 2.87 -13.90
C SER A 47 8.93 1.79 -14.99
N TYR A 48 8.31 2.11 -16.11
CA TYR A 48 8.20 1.23 -17.27
C TYR A 48 8.38 1.99 -18.58
N ARG A 49 8.74 1.28 -19.62
CA ARG A 49 8.84 1.75 -21.00
C ARG A 49 8.21 0.79 -21.98
N CYS A 50 7.97 1.26 -23.19
CA CYS A 50 7.52 0.39 -24.28
C CYS A 50 8.56 -0.69 -24.62
N PHE A 51 8.10 -1.90 -24.85
CA PHE A 51 8.85 -2.95 -25.51
C PHE A 51 8.89 -2.70 -27.01
N ILE A 52 10.06 -2.85 -27.62
CA ILE A 52 10.28 -2.63 -29.06
C ILE A 52 10.74 -3.95 -29.70
N PRO A 53 9.81 -4.76 -30.23
CA PRO A 53 10.15 -6.11 -30.73
C PRO A 53 11.15 -6.11 -31.89
N GLU A 54 11.27 -4.99 -32.60
CA GLU A 54 12.22 -4.82 -33.69
C GLU A 54 13.68 -4.64 -33.22
N CYS A 55 13.87 -4.29 -31.91
CA CYS A 55 15.17 -3.92 -31.35
C CYS A 55 15.65 -4.86 -30.26
N GLU A 56 14.76 -5.59 -29.64
CA GLU A 56 15.07 -6.39 -28.46
C GLU A 56 14.25 -7.67 -28.44
N SER A 57 14.80 -8.72 -27.84
CA SER A 57 14.09 -9.95 -27.52
C SER A 57 13.62 -9.91 -26.07
N VAL A 58 12.59 -10.67 -25.74
CA VAL A 58 12.02 -10.74 -24.39
C VAL A 58 13.08 -11.18 -23.35
N ASP A 59 14.01 -12.05 -23.77
CA ASP A 59 15.04 -12.60 -22.87
C ASP A 59 16.24 -11.67 -22.65
N ASP A 60 16.46 -10.67 -23.54
CA ASP A 60 17.61 -9.76 -23.49
C ASP A 60 17.17 -8.28 -23.44
N ALA A 61 16.04 -8.03 -22.88
CA ALA A 61 15.47 -6.69 -22.77
C ALA A 61 16.04 -5.93 -21.56
N HIS A 62 16.84 -4.90 -21.82
CA HIS A 62 17.38 -4.02 -20.79
C HIS A 62 16.58 -2.72 -20.69
N PHE A 63 16.26 -2.26 -19.47
CA PHE A 63 15.48 -1.04 -19.25
C PHE A 63 16.13 0.21 -19.88
N VAL A 64 17.46 0.33 -19.82
CA VAL A 64 18.21 1.46 -20.39
C VAL A 64 19.07 0.97 -21.55
N THR A 65 18.81 1.48 -22.76
CA THR A 65 19.58 1.20 -23.96
C THR A 65 19.86 2.48 -24.76
N SER A 66 20.93 2.50 -25.55
CA SER A 66 21.37 3.70 -26.29
C SER A 66 20.39 4.13 -27.41
N TRP A 67 19.64 3.20 -27.95
CA TRP A 67 18.72 3.43 -29.07
C TRP A 67 17.32 3.90 -28.66
N LEU A 68 16.96 3.92 -27.36
CA LEU A 68 15.63 4.27 -26.88
C LEU A 68 15.12 5.63 -27.40
N LYS A 69 15.98 6.65 -27.45
CA LYS A 69 15.62 7.99 -27.96
C LYS A 69 15.30 8.02 -29.47
N VAL A 70 15.62 6.93 -30.17
CA VAL A 70 15.31 6.79 -31.60
C VAL A 70 13.95 6.15 -31.81
N ALA A 71 13.59 5.20 -30.98
CA ALA A 71 12.38 4.38 -31.09
C ALA A 71 11.18 4.95 -30.30
N ILE A 72 11.45 5.72 -29.23
CA ILE A 72 10.42 6.25 -28.32
C ILE A 72 10.49 7.78 -28.33
N PRO A 73 9.35 8.49 -28.37
CA PRO A 73 9.30 9.94 -28.24
C PRO A 73 9.94 10.40 -26.93
N TYR A 74 10.82 11.40 -27.03
CA TYR A 74 11.51 11.99 -25.89
C TYR A 74 11.19 13.47 -25.79
N ASP A 75 10.70 13.89 -24.63
CA ASP A 75 10.48 15.29 -24.27
C ASP A 75 11.50 15.68 -23.19
N GLU A 76 12.13 16.85 -23.33
CA GLU A 76 13.12 17.36 -22.38
C GLU A 76 12.55 17.57 -20.97
N THR A 77 11.23 17.83 -20.88
CA THR A 77 10.54 18.09 -19.61
C THR A 77 9.94 16.84 -18.96
N LYS A 78 9.49 15.87 -19.79
CA LYS A 78 8.77 14.67 -19.34
C LYS A 78 9.58 13.37 -19.46
N GLY A 79 10.74 13.42 -20.14
CA GLY A 79 11.55 12.24 -20.41
C GLY A 79 11.01 11.37 -21.56
N LEU A 80 11.24 10.07 -21.50
CA LEU A 80 10.75 9.09 -22.49
C LEU A 80 9.24 8.86 -22.32
N ALA A 81 8.50 8.80 -23.43
CA ALA A 81 7.08 8.46 -23.43
C ALA A 81 6.90 7.02 -22.93
N LYS A 82 6.00 6.83 -21.93
CA LYS A 82 5.77 5.51 -21.32
C LYS A 82 4.87 4.61 -22.18
N CYS A 83 4.05 5.17 -23.07
CA CYS A 83 2.93 4.48 -23.72
C CYS A 83 2.87 4.63 -25.22
N GLU A 84 3.83 5.35 -25.79
CA GLU A 84 3.88 5.69 -27.20
C GLU A 84 5.25 5.31 -27.77
N ARG A 85 5.25 4.79 -28.99
CA ARG A 85 6.47 4.51 -29.75
C ARG A 85 6.34 5.00 -31.21
N TYR A 86 7.45 5.19 -31.88
CA TYR A 86 7.45 5.46 -33.30
C TYR A 86 7.16 4.20 -34.11
N LEU A 87 6.46 4.34 -35.22
CA LEU A 87 6.18 3.22 -36.13
C LEU A 87 7.47 2.78 -36.81
N SER A 88 7.77 1.47 -36.77
CA SER A 88 8.87 0.88 -37.54
C SER A 88 8.57 0.91 -39.03
N VAL A 89 9.52 1.33 -39.87
CA VAL A 89 9.38 1.45 -41.33
C VAL A 89 9.73 0.13 -42.03
N ASN A 90 10.66 -0.67 -41.47
CA ASN A 90 11.10 -1.92 -42.04
C ASN A 90 10.96 -3.04 -41.01
N GLY A 91 10.16 -4.06 -41.34
CA GLY A 91 10.04 -5.26 -40.51
C GLY A 91 11.41 -5.96 -40.33
N SER A 92 11.75 -6.16 -39.10
CA SER A 92 12.56 -7.19 -38.47
C SER A 92 14.08 -7.35 -38.71
N ASP A 93 14.78 -6.72 -39.62
CA ASP A 93 16.20 -7.12 -39.82
C ASP A 93 17.27 -6.01 -39.88
N THR A 94 16.91 -4.77 -39.69
CA THR A 94 17.89 -3.67 -39.68
C THR A 94 17.96 -3.06 -38.29
N GLY A 95 19.07 -3.26 -37.60
CA GLY A 95 19.33 -2.78 -36.26
C GLY A 95 18.77 -1.40 -35.94
N CYS A 96 18.50 -1.11 -34.69
CA CYS A 96 17.80 0.08 -34.17
C CYS A 96 18.56 1.40 -34.46
N THR A 97 18.49 1.83 -35.72
CA THR A 97 19.09 3.05 -36.22
C THR A 97 18.03 4.13 -36.48
N VAL A 98 18.48 5.38 -36.62
CA VAL A 98 17.60 6.54 -36.83
C VAL A 98 16.68 6.38 -38.06
N GLY A 99 17.08 5.60 -39.08
CA GLY A 99 16.30 5.33 -40.28
C GLY A 99 15.25 4.24 -40.15
N SER A 100 15.28 3.46 -39.09
CA SER A 100 14.37 2.33 -38.88
C SER A 100 12.97 2.75 -38.38
N PHE A 101 12.79 3.99 -37.93
CA PHE A 101 11.55 4.47 -37.34
C PHE A 101 11.02 5.73 -38.03
N ASN A 102 9.74 5.75 -38.31
CA ASN A 102 9.06 6.93 -38.82
C ASN A 102 8.60 7.82 -37.66
N ARG A 103 9.34 8.89 -37.41
CA ARG A 103 9.05 9.83 -36.31
C ARG A 103 7.78 10.65 -36.50
N SER A 104 7.18 10.66 -37.69
CA SER A 104 5.92 11.36 -37.95
C SER A 104 4.68 10.57 -37.54
N VAL A 105 4.84 9.25 -37.28
CA VAL A 105 3.73 8.37 -36.91
C VAL A 105 4.00 7.76 -35.53
N ILE A 106 3.12 8.09 -34.60
CA ILE A 106 3.18 7.57 -33.22
C ILE A 106 2.13 6.47 -33.09
N VAL A 107 2.51 5.34 -32.50
CA VAL A 107 1.62 4.20 -32.24
C VAL A 107 1.63 3.87 -30.76
N PRO A 108 0.49 3.39 -30.20
CA PRO A 108 0.44 2.94 -28.82
C PRO A 108 1.27 1.67 -28.62
N CYS A 109 1.80 1.49 -27.40
CA CYS A 109 2.51 0.28 -27.01
C CYS A 109 1.54 -0.79 -26.55
N THR A 110 1.90 -2.06 -26.81
CA THR A 110 1.14 -3.23 -26.39
C THR A 110 1.83 -4.03 -25.29
N GLU A 111 3.15 -3.87 -25.16
CA GLU A 111 3.97 -4.57 -24.18
C GLU A 111 4.94 -3.59 -23.52
N TRP A 112 5.30 -3.87 -22.27
CA TRP A 112 6.15 -2.99 -21.47
C TRP A 112 7.30 -3.73 -20.81
N ILE A 113 8.41 -3.03 -20.62
CA ILE A 113 9.56 -3.47 -19.84
C ILE A 113 9.61 -2.61 -18.58
N TYR A 114 9.74 -3.27 -17.44
CA TYR A 114 9.84 -2.64 -16.13
C TYR A 114 11.31 -2.49 -15.71
N GLU A 115 11.61 -1.42 -14.99
CA GLU A 115 12.95 -1.20 -14.43
C GLU A 115 13.30 -2.30 -13.44
N TYR A 116 12.31 -2.73 -12.64
CA TYR A 116 12.43 -3.84 -11.68
C TYR A 116 11.45 -4.95 -12.05
N PRO A 117 11.90 -5.98 -12.80
CA PRO A 117 11.00 -7.01 -13.35
C PRO A 117 10.38 -7.92 -12.29
N PHE A 118 10.93 -7.92 -11.06
CA PHE A 118 10.40 -8.72 -9.95
C PHE A 118 9.30 -8.02 -9.14
N GLU A 119 9.13 -6.73 -9.30
CA GLU A 119 8.10 -5.97 -8.61
C GLU A 119 6.74 -6.20 -9.28
N LYS A 120 5.85 -6.87 -8.55
CA LYS A 120 4.46 -7.07 -8.97
C LYS A 120 3.55 -6.21 -8.11
N ASN A 121 2.75 -5.41 -8.75
CA ASN A 121 1.70 -4.61 -8.12
C ASN A 121 0.43 -4.60 -8.98
N ILE A 122 -0.59 -3.86 -8.57
CA ILE A 122 -1.86 -3.79 -9.30
C ILE A 122 -1.72 -3.24 -10.72
N LEU A 123 -0.70 -2.40 -10.98
CA LEU A 123 -0.41 -1.87 -12.32
C LEU A 123 -0.01 -3.01 -13.27
N THR A 124 0.85 -3.93 -12.80
CA THR A 124 1.31 -5.06 -13.61
C THR A 124 0.27 -6.18 -13.71
N GLU A 125 -0.46 -6.44 -12.62
CA GLU A 125 -1.41 -7.55 -12.53
C GLU A 125 -2.69 -7.31 -13.34
N PHE A 126 -3.21 -6.06 -13.30
CA PHE A 126 -4.43 -5.70 -14.03
C PHE A 126 -4.17 -4.94 -15.35
N ASN A 127 -2.92 -4.93 -15.84
CA ASN A 127 -2.53 -4.26 -17.09
C ASN A 127 -3.00 -2.80 -17.15
N MET A 128 -2.75 -2.04 -16.07
CA MET A 128 -3.20 -0.65 -15.94
C MET A 128 -2.11 0.37 -16.29
N GLN A 129 -1.25 0.04 -17.24
CA GLN A 129 -0.26 0.95 -17.77
C GLN A 129 -0.95 2.10 -18.52
N CYS A 130 -0.21 3.17 -18.73
CA CYS A 130 -0.62 4.37 -19.45
C CYS A 130 -1.50 5.36 -18.66
N ASN A 131 -1.44 6.60 -19.11
CA ASN A 131 -2.09 7.74 -18.46
C ASN A 131 -3.62 7.58 -18.32
N GLU A 132 -4.24 6.84 -19.23
CA GLU A 132 -5.69 6.58 -19.22
C GLU A 132 -6.14 5.84 -17.95
N ASN A 133 -5.27 5.03 -17.36
CA ASN A 133 -5.56 4.22 -16.18
C ASN A 133 -4.91 4.75 -14.88
N GLN A 134 -4.08 5.79 -14.96
CA GLN A 134 -3.36 6.32 -13.80
C GLN A 134 -4.29 6.80 -12.68
N TRP A 135 -5.46 7.36 -13.04
CA TRP A 135 -6.46 7.74 -12.05
C TRP A 135 -6.98 6.57 -11.21
N LYS A 136 -6.98 5.35 -11.75
CA LYS A 136 -7.39 4.14 -11.02
C LYS A 136 -6.42 3.81 -9.89
N LEU A 137 -5.11 3.99 -10.09
CA LEU A 137 -4.11 3.79 -9.04
C LEU A 137 -4.34 4.78 -7.89
N THR A 138 -4.56 6.05 -8.21
CA THR A 138 -4.85 7.09 -7.21
C THR A 138 -6.18 6.84 -6.50
N LEU A 139 -7.18 6.30 -7.20
CA LEU A 139 -8.50 5.98 -6.66
C LEU A 139 -8.40 4.96 -5.51
N VAL A 140 -7.55 3.96 -5.61
CA VAL A 140 -7.34 2.95 -4.52
C VAL A 140 -6.97 3.64 -3.21
N GLY A 141 -5.96 4.51 -3.23
CA GLY A 141 -5.52 5.24 -2.04
C GLY A 141 -6.59 6.20 -1.49
N THR A 142 -7.31 6.88 -2.38
CA THR A 142 -8.39 7.79 -1.99
C THR A 142 -9.53 7.03 -1.31
N LEU A 143 -9.99 5.93 -1.88
CA LEU A 143 -11.05 5.10 -1.33
C LEU A 143 -10.64 4.43 -0.02
N ASN A 144 -9.39 3.96 0.10
CA ASN A 144 -8.83 3.44 1.34
C ASN A 144 -8.91 4.49 2.46
N THR A 145 -8.49 5.72 2.18
CA THR A 145 -8.54 6.83 3.15
C THR A 145 -9.96 7.18 3.56
N ILE A 146 -10.90 7.27 2.60
CA ILE A 146 -12.32 7.52 2.89
C ILE A 146 -12.90 6.40 3.75
N ALA A 147 -12.62 5.14 3.44
CA ALA A 147 -13.07 4.00 4.22
C ALA A 147 -12.60 4.07 5.69
N ARG A 148 -11.35 4.46 5.92
CA ARG A 148 -10.79 4.66 7.27
C ARG A 148 -11.49 5.80 8.02
N ILE A 149 -11.73 6.95 7.36
CA ILE A 149 -12.42 8.11 7.95
C ILE A 149 -13.84 7.73 8.39
N LEU A 150 -14.54 6.92 7.61
CA LEU A 150 -15.89 6.47 7.95
C LEU A 150 -15.88 5.35 8.99
N GLY A 151 -14.91 4.45 8.92
CA GLY A 151 -14.78 3.30 9.84
C GLY A 151 -14.45 3.71 11.27
N MET A 152 -13.60 4.71 11.48
CA MET A 152 -13.18 5.15 12.82
C MET A 152 -14.35 5.56 13.75
N PRO A 153 -15.22 6.52 13.38
CA PRO A 153 -16.31 6.94 14.27
C PRO A 153 -17.36 5.86 14.49
N LEU A 154 -17.64 5.07 13.46
CA LEU A 154 -18.60 3.98 13.58
C LEU A 154 -18.10 2.91 14.56
N THR A 155 -16.84 2.55 14.45
CA THR A 155 -16.21 1.55 15.31
C THR A 155 -16.09 2.05 16.75
N ALA A 156 -15.80 3.35 16.95
CA ALA A 156 -15.82 3.97 18.27
C ALA A 156 -17.21 3.86 18.92
N PHE A 157 -18.25 4.21 18.18
CA PHE A 157 -19.64 4.11 18.67
C PHE A 157 -20.04 2.68 19.04
N ILE A 158 -19.69 1.70 18.19
CA ILE A 158 -19.96 0.27 18.44
C ILE A 158 -19.15 -0.21 19.66
N SER A 159 -17.90 0.21 19.77
CA SER A 159 -16.99 -0.12 20.86
C SER A 159 -17.50 0.35 22.23
N ASP A 160 -18.06 1.54 22.29
CA ASP A 160 -18.60 2.09 23.54
C ASP A 160 -19.91 1.36 23.96
N ARG A 161 -20.68 0.85 23.00
CA ARG A 161 -21.95 0.17 23.27
C ARG A 161 -21.82 -1.33 23.57
N PHE A 162 -20.98 -2.03 22.84
CA PHE A 162 -20.83 -3.50 22.92
C PHE A 162 -19.55 -3.94 23.65
N GLY A 163 -18.67 -2.99 23.95
CA GLY A 163 -17.40 -3.26 24.60
C GLY A 163 -16.25 -3.41 23.62
N ARG A 164 -15.07 -2.90 24.00
CA ARG A 164 -13.87 -2.79 23.17
C ARG A 164 -13.31 -4.12 22.71
N ARG A 165 -13.38 -5.14 23.59
CA ARG A 165 -12.86 -6.49 23.32
C ARG A 165 -13.54 -7.13 22.11
N TYR A 166 -14.85 -7.03 21.99
CA TYR A 166 -15.59 -7.61 20.87
C TYR A 166 -15.25 -6.93 19.56
N VAL A 167 -15.15 -5.61 19.56
CA VAL A 167 -14.80 -4.83 18.37
C VAL A 167 -13.40 -5.18 17.87
N ILE A 168 -12.43 -5.33 18.76
CA ILE A 168 -11.06 -5.73 18.39
C ILE A 168 -11.07 -7.11 17.74
N ILE A 169 -11.73 -8.11 18.35
CA ILE A 169 -11.76 -9.48 17.84
C ILE A 169 -12.46 -9.54 16.47
N PHE A 170 -13.68 -9.02 16.37
CA PHE A 170 -14.44 -9.05 15.13
C PHE A 170 -13.81 -8.20 14.03
N GLY A 171 -13.31 -7.00 14.36
CA GLY A 171 -12.63 -6.12 13.42
C GLY A 171 -11.38 -6.79 12.85
N THR A 172 -10.56 -7.41 13.69
CA THR A 172 -9.36 -8.12 13.24
C THR A 172 -9.72 -9.34 12.38
N CYS A 173 -10.71 -10.14 12.76
CA CYS A 173 -11.15 -11.30 11.97
C CYS A 173 -11.67 -10.87 10.59
N LEU A 174 -12.50 -9.82 10.52
CA LEU A 174 -13.03 -9.31 9.25
C LEU A 174 -11.93 -8.71 8.37
N SER A 175 -11.01 -7.95 8.95
CA SER A 175 -9.88 -7.42 8.21
C SER A 175 -8.97 -8.53 7.66
N CYS A 176 -8.65 -9.54 8.45
CA CYS A 176 -7.90 -10.71 7.98
C CYS A 176 -8.63 -11.45 6.84
N LEU A 177 -9.96 -11.59 6.95
CA LEU A 177 -10.76 -12.23 5.91
C LEU A 177 -10.72 -11.43 4.60
N PHE A 178 -10.99 -10.12 4.65
CA PHE A 178 -10.98 -9.28 3.45
C PHE A 178 -9.57 -9.12 2.87
N GLY A 179 -8.55 -9.02 3.71
CA GLY A 179 -7.15 -8.97 3.27
C GLY A 179 -6.70 -10.25 2.55
N THR A 180 -7.13 -11.44 3.04
CA THR A 180 -6.85 -12.71 2.35
C THR A 180 -7.64 -12.86 1.06
N LEU A 181 -8.92 -12.48 1.04
CA LEU A 181 -9.74 -12.49 -0.18
C LEU A 181 -9.19 -11.54 -1.24
N ARG A 182 -8.62 -10.40 -0.83
CA ARG A 182 -7.96 -9.45 -1.74
C ARG A 182 -6.79 -10.09 -2.49
N ALA A 183 -6.01 -10.95 -1.84
CA ALA A 183 -4.92 -11.68 -2.48
C ALA A 183 -5.40 -12.65 -3.58
N LEU A 184 -6.68 -13.04 -3.55
CA LEU A 184 -7.31 -13.92 -4.54
C LEU A 184 -8.10 -13.14 -5.61
N SER A 185 -8.03 -11.82 -5.61
CA SER A 185 -8.79 -10.99 -6.56
C SER A 185 -8.29 -11.18 -7.99
N THR A 186 -9.21 -11.40 -8.92
CA THR A 186 -8.93 -11.58 -10.35
C THR A 186 -9.26 -10.36 -11.19
N THR A 187 -10.00 -9.39 -10.61
CA THR A 187 -10.39 -8.16 -11.28
C THR A 187 -10.06 -6.95 -10.42
N TYR A 188 -9.77 -5.82 -11.07
CA TYR A 188 -9.50 -4.57 -10.39
C TYR A 188 -10.64 -4.12 -9.47
N GLU A 189 -11.90 -4.26 -9.91
CA GLU A 189 -13.07 -3.85 -9.13
C GLU A 189 -13.23 -4.70 -7.86
N MET A 190 -12.99 -6.00 -7.95
CA MET A 190 -12.96 -6.90 -6.80
C MET A 190 -11.85 -6.52 -5.83
N PHE A 191 -10.65 -6.24 -6.33
CA PHE A 191 -9.52 -5.78 -5.53
C PHE A 191 -9.87 -4.53 -4.75
N VAL A 192 -10.36 -3.48 -5.42
CA VAL A 192 -10.71 -2.19 -4.80
C VAL A 192 -11.81 -2.35 -3.75
N THR A 193 -12.84 -3.14 -4.05
CA THR A 193 -13.95 -3.37 -3.10
C THR A 193 -13.46 -4.05 -1.82
N LEU A 194 -12.61 -5.07 -1.94
CA LEU A 194 -12.05 -5.78 -0.81
C LEU A 194 -11.05 -4.90 -0.02
N GLU A 195 -10.27 -4.06 -0.70
CA GLU A 195 -9.38 -3.07 -0.08
C GLU A 195 -10.17 -2.05 0.77
N VAL A 196 -11.29 -1.55 0.25
CA VAL A 196 -12.16 -0.62 0.97
C VAL A 196 -12.77 -1.27 2.22
N LEU A 197 -13.26 -2.51 2.11
CA LEU A 197 -13.82 -3.24 3.24
C LEU A 197 -12.75 -3.53 4.29
N ASP A 198 -11.57 -3.98 3.87
CA ASP A 198 -10.43 -4.22 4.75
C ASP A 198 -10.04 -2.94 5.50
N ALA A 199 -9.84 -1.83 4.80
CA ALA A 199 -9.49 -0.54 5.38
C ALA A 199 -10.54 -0.02 6.38
N PHE A 200 -11.83 -0.24 6.08
CA PHE A 200 -12.94 0.17 6.93
C PHE A 200 -12.91 -0.55 8.29
N PHE A 201 -12.75 -1.86 8.29
CA PHE A 201 -12.70 -2.64 9.53
C PHE A 201 -11.35 -2.47 10.27
N ALA A 202 -10.25 -2.38 9.53
CA ALA A 202 -8.92 -2.23 10.11
C ALA A 202 -8.75 -0.93 10.91
N ALA A 203 -9.27 0.19 10.41
CA ALA A 203 -9.11 1.49 11.08
C ALA A 203 -9.66 1.50 12.51
N GLY A 204 -10.75 0.77 12.73
CA GLY A 204 -11.44 0.76 14.02
C GLY A 204 -10.75 -0.07 15.08
N PHE A 205 -10.29 -1.27 14.77
CA PHE A 205 -9.73 -2.15 15.80
C PHE A 205 -8.42 -1.62 16.38
N TYR A 206 -7.58 -0.98 15.55
CA TYR A 206 -6.32 -0.39 16.00
C TYR A 206 -6.54 0.72 17.03
N ASN A 207 -7.45 1.65 16.71
CA ASN A 207 -7.80 2.72 17.65
C ASN A 207 -8.41 2.16 18.96
N CYS A 208 -9.29 1.17 18.87
CA CYS A 208 -9.85 0.51 20.06
C CYS A 208 -8.77 -0.18 20.91
N ALA A 209 -7.75 -0.78 20.27
CA ALA A 209 -6.64 -1.42 20.99
C ALA A 209 -5.80 -0.40 21.76
N ILE A 210 -5.49 0.76 21.15
CA ILE A 210 -4.76 1.83 21.82
C ILE A 210 -5.55 2.35 23.03
N VAL A 211 -6.84 2.64 22.83
CA VAL A 211 -7.67 3.17 23.91
C VAL A 211 -7.79 2.14 25.04
N LEU A 212 -7.97 0.85 24.73
CA LEU A 212 -7.99 -0.20 25.74
C LEU A 212 -6.65 -0.28 26.51
N ALA A 213 -5.53 -0.14 25.80
CA ALA A 213 -4.21 -0.11 26.43
C ALA A 213 -4.07 1.04 27.43
N VAL A 214 -4.50 2.24 27.06
CA VAL A 214 -4.43 3.44 27.90
C VAL A 214 -5.38 3.36 29.10
N GLU A 215 -6.53 2.71 28.95
CA GLU A 215 -7.50 2.53 30.07
C GLU A 215 -7.02 1.53 31.13
N LEU A 216 -6.18 0.57 30.75
CA LEU A 216 -5.63 -0.42 31.68
C LEU A 216 -4.41 0.08 32.47
N ILE A 217 -4.05 1.34 32.32
CA ILE A 217 -2.89 1.95 32.98
C ILE A 217 -3.34 3.12 33.85
N SER A 218 -2.61 3.32 34.97
CA SER A 218 -2.85 4.44 35.86
C SER A 218 -2.64 5.80 35.16
N PRO A 219 -3.36 6.84 35.57
CA PRO A 219 -3.29 8.16 34.95
C PRO A 219 -1.87 8.72 34.81
N GLU A 220 -1.01 8.48 35.80
CA GLU A 220 0.37 8.96 35.81
C GLU A 220 1.26 8.34 34.74
N ASN A 221 1.01 7.08 34.35
CA ASN A 221 1.80 6.32 33.41
C ASN A 221 1.22 6.31 31.98
N ARG A 222 0.04 6.88 31.73
CA ARG A 222 -0.64 6.91 30.41
C ARG A 222 0.20 7.59 29.34
N ILE A 223 0.92 8.66 29.71
CA ILE A 223 1.78 9.40 28.77
C ILE A 223 2.92 8.51 28.28
N TRP A 224 3.58 7.80 29.19
CA TRP A 224 4.67 6.88 28.85
C TRP A 224 4.21 5.72 27.97
N ALA A 225 3.07 5.13 28.28
CA ALA A 225 2.49 4.04 27.50
C ALA A 225 2.16 4.49 26.05
N THR A 226 1.52 5.63 25.92
CA THR A 226 1.19 6.20 24.60
C THR A 226 2.45 6.53 23.80
N LEU A 227 3.48 7.08 24.45
CA LEU A 227 4.76 7.38 23.81
C LEU A 227 5.38 6.11 23.22
N ILE A 228 5.42 5.01 23.99
CA ILE A 228 6.04 3.76 23.56
C ILE A 228 5.27 3.13 22.40
N ILE A 229 3.93 3.11 22.47
CA ILE A 229 3.09 2.59 21.38
C ILE A 229 3.37 3.38 20.09
N ASN A 230 3.44 4.72 20.15
CA ASN A 230 3.74 5.54 18.99
C ASN A 230 5.18 5.35 18.47
N CYS A 231 6.17 5.19 19.37
CA CYS A 231 7.54 4.89 18.96
C CYS A 231 7.62 3.54 18.22
N MET A 232 6.92 2.50 18.71
CA MET A 232 6.88 1.21 18.03
C MET A 232 6.18 1.28 16.67
N TYR A 233 5.13 2.09 16.55
CA TYR A 233 4.48 2.36 15.28
C TYR A 233 5.46 3.01 14.28
N THR A 234 6.17 4.04 14.70
CA THR A 234 7.17 4.74 13.86
C THR A 234 8.33 3.81 13.44
N VAL A 235 8.77 2.91 14.33
CA VAL A 235 9.76 1.87 13.97
C VAL A 235 9.22 0.95 12.89
N GLY A 236 7.93 0.58 12.97
CA GLY A 236 7.26 -0.19 11.92
C GLY A 236 7.22 0.52 10.57
N ASP A 237 6.95 1.84 10.56
CA ASP A 237 6.97 2.66 9.34
C ASP A 237 8.38 2.71 8.70
N ILE A 238 9.42 2.87 9.52
CA ILE A 238 10.81 2.86 9.04
C ILE A 238 11.16 1.50 8.42
N TRP A 239 10.73 0.41 9.06
CA TRP A 239 11.05 -0.94 8.58
C TRP A 239 10.48 -1.25 7.20
N ILE A 240 9.32 -0.72 6.84
CA ILE A 240 8.75 -0.92 5.50
C ILE A 240 9.34 0.04 4.46
N GLY A 241 9.89 1.19 4.89
CA GLY A 241 10.47 2.18 4.00
C GLY A 241 11.96 1.96 3.67
N THR A 242 12.61 0.98 4.33
CA THR A 242 14.00 0.56 4.05
C THR A 242 14.08 -0.69 3.23
#